data_66c00d0fa761612433ee6270a9e8a1de
#
_entry.id   66c00d0fa761612433ee6270a9e8a1de
#
_cell.length_a   1.000
_cell.length_b   1.000
_cell.length_c   1.000
_cell.angle_alpha   90.00
_cell.angle_beta   90.00
_cell.angle_gamma   90.00
#
_symmetry.space_group_name_H-M   'P 1'
#
loop_
_entity.id
_entity.type
_entity.pdbx_description
1 polymer ?
#
loop_
_entity_poly.entity_id
_entity_poly.type
_entity_poly.pdbx_seq_one_letter_code
_entity_poly.pdbx_strand_id
1 'polypeptide(L)'
;LEVIDQYRFILRDVDFLVREYPALVVPLRELVGRRIAAMRAVLEKLRGLQVIDATDEQLTALVLQAVLANTAWHSFENLLPVGARGSVSGTRAVAYHLLVMLSPYVNEASRPYLDYLRGRYAT
;
A
#
# COMPACT_ATOMS: atom_id res chain seq x y z
N LEU A 1 -0.20 14.39 -2.93
CA LEU A 1 -0.98 13.94 -4.09
C LEU A 1 -0.36 14.37 -5.41
N GLU A 2 0.10 15.62 -5.54
CA GLU A 2 0.78 16.06 -6.74
C GLU A 2 2.07 15.28 -6.99
N VAL A 3 2.80 14.95 -5.92
CA VAL A 3 4.03 14.16 -6.03
C VAL A 3 3.72 12.76 -6.55
N ILE A 4 2.64 12.14 -6.07
CA ILE A 4 2.21 10.83 -6.56
C ILE A 4 1.80 10.90 -8.02
N ASP A 5 1.08 11.94 -8.42
CA ASP A 5 0.68 12.13 -9.81
C ASP A 5 1.88 12.36 -10.74
N GLN A 6 2.90 13.10 -10.27
CA GLN A 6 4.13 13.29 -11.04
C GLN A 6 4.89 12.00 -11.28
N TYR A 7 4.93 11.10 -10.28
CA TYR A 7 5.62 9.82 -10.39
C TYR A 7 4.76 8.71 -11.01
N ARG A 8 3.48 8.93 -11.18
CA ARG A 8 2.54 7.97 -11.73
C ARG A 8 2.97 7.41 -13.08
N PHE A 9 3.38 8.30 -13.99
CA PHE A 9 3.89 7.93 -15.30
C PHE A 9 5.17 7.10 -15.18
N ILE A 10 6.09 7.52 -14.30
CA ILE A 10 7.35 6.84 -14.09
C ILE A 10 7.13 5.42 -13.59
N LEU A 11 6.22 5.24 -12.61
CA LEU A 11 5.95 3.92 -12.04
C LEU A 11 5.28 2.98 -13.02
N ARG A 12 4.48 3.50 -13.94
CA ARG A 12 3.82 2.69 -14.96
C ARG A 12 4.79 2.09 -15.96
N ASP A 13 5.82 2.85 -16.31
CA ASP A 13 6.78 2.47 -17.34
C ASP A 13 8.18 2.25 -16.76
N VAL A 14 8.25 1.76 -15.52
CA VAL A 14 9.49 1.64 -14.75
C VAL A 14 10.56 0.81 -15.47
N ASP A 15 10.19 -0.33 -16.05
CA ASP A 15 11.16 -1.19 -16.74
C ASP A 15 11.80 -0.49 -17.94
N PHE A 16 10.98 0.23 -18.71
CA PHE A 16 11.46 1.00 -19.84
C PHE A 16 12.37 2.14 -19.38
N LEU A 17 11.91 2.91 -18.37
CA LEU A 17 12.65 4.08 -17.89
C LEU A 17 13.99 3.70 -17.26
N VAL A 18 14.01 2.61 -16.49
CA VAL A 18 15.26 2.12 -15.89
C VAL A 18 16.27 1.70 -16.95
N ARG A 19 15.79 1.08 -18.03
CA ARG A 19 16.62 0.64 -19.13
C ARG A 19 17.17 1.81 -19.96
N GLU A 20 16.32 2.77 -20.29
CA GLU A 20 16.68 3.92 -21.13
C GLU A 20 17.37 5.04 -20.34
N TYR A 21 17.04 5.18 -19.05
CA TYR A 21 17.55 6.23 -18.19
C TYR A 21 18.06 5.64 -16.87
N PRO A 22 19.23 4.97 -16.89
CA PRO A 22 19.75 4.31 -15.68
C PRO A 22 19.92 5.25 -14.48
N ALA A 23 20.08 6.55 -14.72
CA ALA A 23 20.21 7.55 -13.65
C ALA A 23 18.95 7.65 -12.77
N LEU A 24 17.79 7.19 -13.24
CA LEU A 24 16.55 7.19 -12.45
C LEU A 24 16.50 6.07 -11.42
N VAL A 25 17.34 5.04 -11.54
CA VAL A 25 17.29 3.88 -10.64
C VAL A 25 17.52 4.28 -9.19
N VAL A 26 18.58 5.10 -8.94
CA VAL A 26 18.93 5.50 -7.57
C VAL A 26 17.82 6.32 -6.89
N PRO A 27 17.29 7.40 -7.51
CA PRO A 27 16.19 8.15 -6.90
C PRO A 27 14.94 7.30 -6.66
N LEU A 28 14.61 6.38 -7.57
CA LEU A 28 13.46 5.51 -7.42
C LEU A 28 13.64 4.54 -6.26
N ARG A 29 14.83 3.95 -6.12
CA ARG A 29 15.15 3.08 -4.98
C ARG A 29 15.07 3.84 -3.66
N GLU A 30 15.55 5.06 -3.63
CA GLU A 30 15.48 5.89 -2.43
C GLU A 30 14.03 6.19 -2.05
N LEU A 31 13.19 6.52 -3.02
CA LEU A 31 11.77 6.77 -2.80
C LEU A 31 11.08 5.53 -2.22
N VAL A 32 11.27 4.38 -2.85
CA VAL A 32 10.68 3.12 -2.40
C VAL A 32 11.23 2.75 -1.01
N GLY A 33 12.53 2.92 -0.80
CA GLY A 33 13.16 2.64 0.51
C GLY A 33 12.55 3.47 1.64
N ARG A 34 12.29 4.75 1.41
CA ARG A 34 11.64 5.61 2.39
C ARG A 34 10.21 5.17 2.69
N ARG A 35 9.48 4.76 1.68
CA ARG A 35 8.11 4.25 1.85
C ARG A 35 8.10 2.94 2.63
N ILE A 36 9.05 2.05 2.34
CA ILE A 36 9.21 0.79 3.09
C ILE A 36 9.49 1.09 4.56
N ALA A 37 10.42 2.00 4.84
CA ALA A 37 10.76 2.36 6.21
C ALA A 37 9.57 2.96 6.95
N ALA A 38 8.82 3.85 6.33
CA ALA A 38 7.64 4.46 6.94
C ALA A 38 6.54 3.43 7.22
N MET A 39 6.26 2.54 6.27
CA MET A 39 5.25 1.50 6.45
C MET A 39 5.67 0.49 7.52
N ARG A 40 6.96 0.11 7.53
CA ARG A 40 7.48 -0.78 8.57
C ARG A 40 7.30 -0.17 9.95
N ALA A 41 7.61 1.11 10.11
CA ALA A 41 7.44 1.79 11.39
C ALA A 41 6.00 1.74 11.89
N VAL A 42 5.04 1.95 10.98
CA VAL A 42 3.60 1.88 11.31
C VAL A 42 3.22 0.47 11.76
N LEU A 43 3.58 -0.55 10.97
CA LEU A 43 3.20 -1.94 11.27
C LEU A 43 3.91 -2.47 12.52
N GLU A 44 5.16 -2.11 12.74
CA GLU A 44 5.88 -2.48 13.97
C GLU A 44 5.23 -1.85 15.19
N LYS A 45 4.77 -0.60 15.08
CA LYS A 45 4.04 0.05 16.17
C LYS A 45 2.74 -0.67 16.45
N LEU A 46 1.98 -1.05 15.42
CA LEU A 46 0.75 -1.80 15.60
C LEU A 46 1.01 -3.16 16.26
N ARG A 47 2.08 -3.84 15.86
CA ARG A 47 2.48 -5.10 16.48
C ARG A 47 2.89 -4.88 17.95
N GLY A 48 3.64 -3.84 18.23
CA GLY A 48 4.05 -3.49 19.59
C GLY A 48 2.88 -3.15 20.52
N LEU A 49 1.82 -2.56 19.96
CA LEU A 49 0.57 -2.27 20.67
C LEU A 49 -0.36 -3.47 20.74
N GLN A 50 0.06 -4.61 20.19
CA GLN A 50 -0.72 -5.85 20.16
C GLN A 50 -2.04 -5.73 19.37
N VAL A 51 -2.09 -4.80 18.43
CA VAL A 51 -3.23 -4.70 17.49
C VAL A 51 -3.16 -5.78 16.43
N ILE A 52 -1.95 -6.07 15.94
CA ILE A 52 -1.72 -7.16 14.98
C ILE A 52 -0.77 -8.19 15.59
N ASP A 53 -0.94 -9.44 15.16
CA ASP A 53 -0.09 -10.56 15.53
C ASP A 53 0.51 -11.12 14.24
N ALA A 54 1.79 -10.84 14.02
CA ALA A 54 2.50 -11.23 12.81
C ALA A 54 3.95 -11.59 13.18
N THR A 55 4.47 -12.64 12.56
CA THR A 55 5.90 -12.97 12.66
C THR A 55 6.72 -11.93 11.93
N ASP A 56 8.04 -11.91 12.15
CA ASP A 56 8.93 -10.99 11.43
C ASP A 56 8.85 -11.21 9.92
N GLU A 57 8.77 -12.45 9.48
CA GLU A 57 8.62 -12.78 8.06
C GLU A 57 7.31 -12.26 7.50
N GLN A 58 6.20 -12.47 8.23
CA GLN A 58 4.89 -11.97 7.83
C GLN A 58 4.88 -10.45 7.79
N LEU A 59 5.48 -9.80 8.79
CA LEU A 59 5.54 -8.34 8.84
C LEU A 59 6.29 -7.78 7.64
N THR A 60 7.43 -8.38 7.29
CA THR A 60 8.20 -7.97 6.11
C THR A 60 7.37 -8.09 4.83
N ALA A 61 6.66 -9.21 4.67
CA ALA A 61 5.81 -9.42 3.50
C ALA A 61 4.66 -8.40 3.46
N LEU A 62 4.03 -8.13 4.60
CA LEU A 62 2.95 -7.13 4.68
C LEU A 62 3.45 -5.73 4.33
N VAL A 63 4.64 -5.35 4.80
CA VAL A 63 5.24 -4.05 4.47
C VAL A 63 5.43 -3.92 2.95
N LEU A 64 6.01 -4.93 2.31
CA LEU A 64 6.26 -4.89 0.87
C LEU A 64 4.96 -4.84 0.07
N GLN A 65 3.96 -5.63 0.46
CA GLN A 65 2.66 -5.63 -0.20
C GLN A 65 1.95 -4.29 -0.03
N ALA A 66 2.01 -3.70 1.16
CA ALA A 66 1.39 -2.39 1.42
C ALA A 66 2.04 -1.28 0.60
N VAL A 67 3.37 -1.27 0.51
CA VAL A 67 4.09 -0.28 -0.30
C VAL A 67 3.77 -0.47 -1.78
N LEU A 68 3.75 -1.71 -2.26
CA LEU A 68 3.38 -2.01 -3.64
C LEU A 68 1.98 -1.49 -3.96
N ALA A 69 1.00 -1.78 -3.12
CA ALA A 69 -0.38 -1.34 -3.32
C ALA A 69 -0.47 0.19 -3.34
N ASN A 70 0.16 0.86 -2.37
CA ASN A 70 0.13 2.31 -2.27
C ASN A 70 0.84 2.99 -3.46
N THR A 71 1.91 2.38 -3.95
CA THR A 71 2.73 2.96 -5.02
C THR A 71 2.11 2.75 -6.40
N ALA A 72 1.52 1.58 -6.65
CA ALA A 72 1.07 1.17 -7.98
C ALA A 72 -0.46 1.22 -8.16
N TRP A 73 -1.23 1.56 -7.13
CA TRP A 73 -2.69 1.43 -7.16
C TRP A 73 -3.33 2.22 -8.30
N HIS A 74 -2.92 3.47 -8.51
CA HIS A 74 -3.54 4.31 -9.54
C HIS A 74 -3.40 3.72 -10.94
N SER A 75 -2.22 3.20 -11.26
CA SER A 75 -1.98 2.55 -12.55
C SER A 75 -2.80 1.27 -12.69
N PHE A 76 -2.85 0.48 -11.63
CA PHE A 76 -3.62 -0.76 -11.61
C PHE A 76 -5.12 -0.49 -11.73
N GLU A 77 -5.64 0.50 -11.00
CA GLU A 77 -7.05 0.87 -11.02
C GLU A 77 -7.53 1.22 -12.43
N ASN A 78 -6.69 1.93 -13.21
CA ASN A 78 -7.02 2.29 -14.57
C ASN A 78 -7.12 1.09 -15.52
N LEU A 79 -6.50 -0.03 -15.16
CA LEU A 79 -6.55 -1.26 -15.93
C LEU A 79 -7.69 -2.19 -15.54
N LEU A 80 -8.38 -1.90 -14.43
CA LEU A 80 -9.47 -2.74 -13.97
C LEU A 80 -10.68 -2.64 -14.91
N PRO A 81 -11.33 -3.77 -15.22
CA PRO A 81 -12.62 -3.74 -15.92
C PRO A 81 -13.64 -2.93 -15.10
N VAL A 82 -14.58 -2.29 -15.80
CA VAL A 82 -15.58 -1.42 -15.16
C VAL A 82 -16.32 -2.13 -14.03
N GLY A 83 -16.69 -3.40 -14.20
CA GLY A 83 -17.40 -4.16 -13.19
C GLY A 83 -16.55 -4.55 -11.98
N ALA A 84 -15.22 -4.46 -12.06
CA ALA A 84 -14.32 -4.85 -10.99
C ALA A 84 -13.88 -3.67 -10.12
N ARG A 85 -14.21 -2.43 -10.49
CA ARG A 85 -13.71 -1.23 -9.81
C ARG A 85 -14.42 -0.95 -8.50
N GLY A 86 -15.42 -1.47 -8.08
CA GLY A 86 -16.13 -1.12 -6.86
C GLY A 86 -16.53 0.36 -6.81
N SER A 87 -17.11 0.77 -5.69
CA SER A 87 -17.64 2.12 -5.50
C SER A 87 -16.59 3.13 -5.01
N VAL A 88 -15.40 2.65 -4.64
CA VAL A 88 -14.36 3.49 -4.02
C VAL A 88 -13.14 3.51 -4.93
N SER A 89 -12.54 4.69 -5.10
CA SER A 89 -11.36 4.86 -5.94
C SER A 89 -10.29 5.70 -5.24
N GLY A 90 -9.10 5.72 -5.83
CA GLY A 90 -8.00 6.56 -5.36
C GLY A 90 -7.47 6.16 -4.00
N THR A 91 -7.11 7.16 -3.19
CA THR A 91 -6.50 6.95 -1.87
C THR A 91 -7.42 6.20 -0.91
N ARG A 92 -8.74 6.42 -1.00
CA ARG A 92 -9.69 5.69 -0.15
C ARG A 92 -9.69 4.20 -0.47
N ALA A 93 -9.61 3.85 -1.75
CA ALA A 93 -9.52 2.45 -2.16
C ALA A 93 -8.25 1.79 -1.63
N VAL A 94 -7.11 2.47 -1.69
CA VAL A 94 -5.86 1.96 -1.12
C VAL A 94 -6.03 1.70 0.37
N ALA A 95 -6.57 2.65 1.12
CA ALA A 95 -6.80 2.50 2.56
C ALA A 95 -7.71 1.30 2.86
N TYR A 96 -8.81 1.16 2.10
CA TYR A 96 -9.71 0.02 2.25
C TYR A 96 -8.99 -1.31 2.03
N HIS A 97 -8.23 -1.43 0.94
CA HIS A 97 -7.53 -2.67 0.62
C HIS A 97 -6.42 -2.99 1.62
N LEU A 98 -5.74 -1.97 2.14
CA LEU A 98 -4.75 -2.19 3.20
C LEU A 98 -5.40 -2.75 4.47
N LEU A 99 -6.56 -2.23 4.84
CA LEU A 99 -7.31 -2.73 6.00
C LEU A 99 -7.76 -4.18 5.79
N VAL A 100 -8.24 -4.51 4.59
CA VAL A 100 -8.61 -5.89 4.25
C VAL A 100 -7.39 -6.81 4.32
N MET A 101 -6.25 -6.37 3.82
CA MET A 101 -5.01 -7.15 3.83
C MET A 101 -4.53 -7.42 5.25
N LEU A 102 -4.69 -6.46 6.16
CA LEU A 102 -4.29 -6.61 7.56
C LEU A 102 -5.27 -7.45 8.37
N SER A 103 -6.49 -7.61 7.90
CA SER A 103 -7.59 -8.25 8.65
C SER A 103 -7.21 -9.61 9.27
N PRO A 104 -6.53 -10.55 8.56
CA PRO A 104 -6.18 -11.84 9.15
C PRO A 104 -5.24 -11.75 10.35
N TYR A 105 -4.51 -10.66 10.47
CA TYR A 105 -3.49 -10.46 11.50
C TYR A 105 -3.99 -9.65 12.70
N VAL A 106 -5.15 -9.02 12.58
CA VAL A 106 -5.72 -8.19 13.65
C VAL A 106 -6.28 -9.10 14.74
N ASN A 107 -5.95 -8.77 16.01
CA ASN A 107 -6.46 -9.56 17.14
C ASN A 107 -7.96 -9.32 17.34
N GLU A 108 -8.59 -10.21 18.13
CA GLU A 108 -10.04 -10.15 18.33
C GLU A 108 -10.50 -8.88 19.04
N ALA A 109 -9.69 -8.36 19.98
CA ALA A 109 -10.05 -7.15 20.71
C ALA A 109 -10.09 -5.90 19.81
N SER A 110 -9.26 -5.88 18.77
CA SER A 110 -9.17 -4.75 17.83
C SER A 110 -10.05 -4.92 16.60
N ARG A 111 -10.62 -6.09 16.39
CA ARG A 111 -11.41 -6.41 15.19
C ARG A 111 -12.64 -5.51 15.01
N PRO A 112 -13.42 -5.19 16.04
CA PRO A 112 -14.54 -4.26 15.86
C PRO A 112 -14.12 -2.88 15.36
N TYR A 113 -12.97 -2.39 15.80
CA TYR A 113 -12.43 -1.12 15.32
C TYR A 113 -11.98 -1.21 13.86
N LEU A 114 -11.35 -2.32 13.51
CA LEU A 114 -10.98 -2.58 12.11
C LEU A 114 -12.21 -2.60 11.20
N ASP A 115 -13.26 -3.30 11.62
CA ASP A 115 -14.51 -3.39 10.84
C ASP A 115 -15.16 -2.02 10.68
N TYR A 116 -15.12 -1.19 11.72
CA TYR A 116 -15.61 0.19 11.65
C TYR A 116 -14.81 1.00 10.62
N LEU A 117 -13.48 0.96 10.67
CA LEU A 117 -12.63 1.68 9.73
C LEU A 117 -12.85 1.19 8.29
N ARG A 118 -12.92 -0.12 8.11
CA ARG A 118 -13.13 -0.69 6.79
C ARG A 118 -14.45 -0.23 6.18
N GLY A 119 -15.51 -0.22 6.98
CA GLY A 119 -16.81 0.29 6.55
C GLY A 119 -16.76 1.77 6.19
N ARG A 120 -16.00 2.57 6.95
CA ARG A 120 -15.84 3.99 6.68
C ARG A 120 -15.15 4.27 5.35
N TYR A 121 -14.15 3.45 4.97
CA TYR A 121 -13.42 3.61 3.72
C TYR A 121 -14.11 2.92 2.53
N ALA A 122 -15.09 2.06 2.77
CA ALA A 122 -15.82 1.39 1.70
C ALA A 122 -16.87 2.29 1.03
N THR A 123 -17.18 3.43 1.62
CA THR A 123 -18.13 4.42 1.06
C THR A 123 -17.41 5.76 0.73
#